data_cc1ed29c68393060a61091a5843a2b3a
#
_entry.id   cc1ed29c68393060a61091a5843a2b3a
#
_cell.length_a   1.000
_cell.length_b   1.000
_cell.length_c   1.000
_cell.angle_alpha   90.00
_cell.angle_beta   90.00
_cell.angle_gamma   90.00
#
_symmetry.space_group_name_H-M   'P 1'
#
loop_
_entity.id
_entity.type
_entity.pdbx_description
1 polymer ?
#
loop_
_entity_poly.entity_id
_entity_poly.type
_entity_poly.pdbx_seq_one_letter_code
_entity_poly.pdbx_strand_id
1 'polypeptide(L)'
;MADKRRMESAQARPDQGDVSHRWRIHPTVDKELDALGDEDAVSIHAQMLIVRQDGLRAARHLVEDIYEVEAHGVDNSYRLLFSAEGTKGRILLAVVLHEKHTQKAPKHVIELAKDRRDRWRAG
;
A
#
# COMPACT_ATOMS: atom_id res chain seq x y z
N MET A 1 -25.87 -12.99 -13.05
CA MET A 1 -25.68 -12.55 -13.43
C MET A 1 -25.21 -11.77 -13.41
N ALA A 2 -24.96 -11.89 -12.93
CA ALA A 2 -24.61 -11.31 -13.06
C ALA A 2 -24.06 -10.70 -12.83
N ASP A 3 -23.71 -10.75 -12.53
CA ASP A 3 -23.40 -10.27 -12.55
C ASP A 3 -22.86 -9.89 -12.28
N LYS A 4 -22.72 -10.02 -12.10
CA LYS A 4 -22.45 -9.72 -12.00
C LYS A 4 -21.84 -9.20 -11.85
N ARG A 5 -21.92 -9.52 -11.62
CA ARG A 5 -21.60 -9.22 -11.56
C ARG A 5 -20.99 -8.70 -11.46
N ARG A 6 -20.76 -8.86 -11.16
CA ARG A 6 -20.47 -8.55 -11.20
C ARG A 6 -19.95 -8.16 -11.07
N MET A 7 -19.67 -8.44 -10.77
CA MET A 7 -19.42 -8.20 -10.78
C MET A 7 -19.20 -8.14 -10.41
N GLU A 8 -19.21 -8.67 -10.18
CA GLU A 8 -19.22 -8.67 -10.05
C GLU A 8 -18.76 -8.67 -9.72
N SER A 9 -18.79 -9.16 -9.35
CA SER A 9 -18.62 -9.25 -9.32
C SER A 9 -18.38 -9.34 -8.99
N ALA A 10 -18.27 -9.89 -8.74
CA ALA A 10 -18.17 -10.03 -8.74
C ALA A 10 -18.10 -10.18 -8.32
N GLN A 11 -18.05 -10.65 -8.10
CA GLN A 11 -18.07 -10.97 -8.01
C GLN A 11 -17.61 -11.25 -7.59
N ALA A 12 -17.52 -11.99 -7.27
CA ALA A 12 -17.14 -12.49 -7.06
C ALA A 12 -16.90 -13.01 -6.71
N ARG A 13 -16.84 -13.53 -6.37
CA ARG A 13 -16.49 -14.22 -6.20
C ARG A 13 -16.21 -14.63 -5.28
N PRO A 14 -16.51 -15.28 -4.93
CA PRO A 14 -15.98 -15.62 -4.08
C PRO A 14 -15.13 -15.89 -3.93
N ASP A 15 -14.77 -16.34 -4.04
CA ASP A 15 -13.90 -16.45 -4.04
C ASP A 15 -13.32 -15.78 -4.34
N GLN A 16 -13.45 -15.54 -4.62
CA GLN A 16 -12.87 -14.95 -4.80
C GLN A 16 -12.44 -14.34 -4.26
N GLY A 17 -12.58 -14.47 -4.22
CA GLY A 17 -12.39 -13.91 -3.67
C GLY A 17 -11.86 -13.87 -2.67
N ASP A 18 -11.71 -14.37 -2.51
CA ASP A 18 -11.12 -14.30 -1.51
C ASP A 18 -10.05 -13.49 -1.55
N VAL A 19 -10.17 -12.47 -1.96
CA VAL A 19 -9.19 -11.61 -1.88
C VAL A 19 -8.79 -11.40 -0.59
N SER A 20 -7.65 -11.55 -0.42
CA SER A 20 -7.18 -11.63 0.84
C SER A 20 -6.68 -10.35 1.44
N HIS A 21 -6.25 -9.38 0.70
CA HIS A 21 -5.63 -8.18 1.23
C HIS A 21 -6.48 -6.94 1.03
N ARG A 22 -6.37 -5.97 1.96
CA ARG A 22 -7.02 -4.68 1.81
C ARG A 22 -6.18 -3.61 2.49
N TRP A 23 -6.30 -2.40 1.96
CA TRP A 23 -5.51 -1.27 2.43
C TRP A 23 -6.20 -0.48 3.53
N ARG A 24 -5.39 0.00 4.45
CA ARG A 24 -5.71 1.08 5.38
C ARG A 24 -4.66 2.13 5.16
N ILE A 25 -5.03 3.40 5.27
CA ILE A 25 -4.09 4.47 4.93
C ILE A 25 -4.00 5.43 6.11
N HIS A 26 -2.77 5.65 6.56
CA HIS A 26 -2.50 6.62 7.61
C HIS A 26 -2.97 8.01 7.14
N PRO A 27 -3.60 8.82 8.03
CA PRO A 27 -4.15 10.11 7.62
C PRO A 27 -3.16 11.04 6.90
N THR A 28 -1.90 11.04 7.32
CA THR A 28 -0.89 11.88 6.66
C THR A 28 -0.63 11.41 5.23
N VAL A 29 -0.58 10.08 5.02
CA VAL A 29 -0.39 9.52 3.69
C VAL A 29 -1.58 9.85 2.80
N ASP A 30 -2.78 9.77 3.35
CA ASP A 30 -3.99 10.09 2.61
C ASP A 30 -3.96 11.52 2.11
N LYS A 31 -3.57 12.46 2.97
CA LYS A 31 -3.43 13.86 2.58
C LYS A 31 -2.35 14.04 1.52
N GLU A 32 -1.24 13.33 1.66
CA GLU A 32 -0.15 13.44 0.69
C GLU A 32 -0.55 12.92 -0.68
N LEU A 33 -1.31 11.82 -0.71
CA LEU A 33 -1.84 11.28 -1.96
C LEU A 33 -2.78 12.28 -2.62
N ASP A 34 -3.66 12.90 -1.82
CA ASP A 34 -4.61 13.88 -2.34
C ASP A 34 -3.92 15.11 -2.91
N ALA A 35 -2.73 15.45 -2.40
CA ALA A 35 -2.00 16.62 -2.85
C ALA A 35 -1.18 16.38 -4.13
N LEU A 36 -1.03 15.13 -4.55
CA LEU A 36 -0.28 14.83 -5.77
C LEU A 36 -1.12 15.12 -7.01
N GLY A 37 -0.43 15.35 -8.13
CA GLY A 37 -1.11 15.41 -9.41
C GLY A 37 -1.74 14.06 -9.74
N ASP A 38 -2.73 14.08 -10.61
CA ASP A 38 -3.53 12.89 -10.91
C ASP A 38 -2.68 11.73 -11.41
N GLU A 39 -1.72 12.00 -12.30
CA GLU A 39 -0.91 10.93 -12.87
C GLU A 39 -0.03 10.27 -11.84
N ASP A 40 0.55 11.06 -10.93
CA ASP A 40 1.39 10.51 -9.89
C ASP A 40 0.56 9.70 -8.90
N ALA A 41 -0.61 10.20 -8.52
CA ALA A 41 -1.51 9.48 -7.62
C ALA A 41 -1.97 8.16 -8.25
N VAL A 42 -2.32 8.16 -9.52
CA VAL A 42 -2.73 6.95 -10.23
C VAL A 42 -1.60 5.92 -10.25
N SER A 43 -0.36 6.37 -10.45
CA SER A 43 0.79 5.48 -10.44
C SER A 43 0.95 4.76 -9.09
N ILE A 44 0.76 5.49 -8.00
CA ILE A 44 0.86 4.90 -6.66
C ILE A 44 -0.31 3.94 -6.42
N HIS A 45 -1.53 4.34 -6.78
CA HIS A 45 -2.69 3.48 -6.61
C HIS A 45 -2.58 2.20 -7.43
N ALA A 46 -1.96 2.26 -8.61
CA ALA A 46 -1.74 1.07 -9.43
C ALA A 46 -0.84 0.07 -8.71
N GLN A 47 0.22 0.54 -8.03
CA GLN A 47 1.08 -0.34 -7.27
C GLN A 47 0.36 -0.93 -6.05
N MET A 48 -0.46 -0.12 -5.39
CA MET A 48 -1.27 -0.60 -4.27
C MET A 48 -2.22 -1.71 -4.71
N LEU A 49 -2.82 -1.56 -5.89
CA LEU A 49 -3.72 -2.58 -6.42
C LEU A 49 -2.97 -3.89 -6.70
N ILE A 50 -1.77 -3.81 -7.24
CA ILE A 50 -0.95 -4.99 -7.51
C ILE A 50 -0.66 -5.75 -6.21
N VAL A 51 -0.28 -5.02 -5.14
CA VAL A 51 -0.02 -5.65 -3.85
C VAL A 51 -1.31 -6.27 -3.29
N ARG A 52 -2.42 -5.58 -3.45
CA ARG A 52 -3.71 -6.12 -2.98
C ARG A 52 -4.03 -7.45 -3.67
N GLN A 53 -3.74 -7.55 -4.96
CA GLN A 53 -4.05 -8.75 -5.74
C GLN A 53 -3.05 -9.86 -5.51
N ASP A 54 -1.76 -9.53 -5.50
CA ASP A 54 -0.69 -10.51 -5.49
C ASP A 54 -0.10 -10.77 -4.11
N GLY A 55 -0.42 -9.92 -3.14
CA GLY A 55 0.09 -10.06 -1.79
C GLY A 55 1.49 -9.49 -1.62
N LEU A 56 2.12 -9.84 -0.51
CA LEU A 56 3.41 -9.25 -0.13
C LEU A 56 4.55 -9.59 -1.08
N ARG A 57 4.39 -10.63 -1.89
CA ARG A 57 5.42 -10.97 -2.88
C ARG A 57 5.58 -9.89 -3.95
N ALA A 58 4.57 -9.02 -4.11
CA ALA A 58 4.65 -7.91 -5.05
C ALA A 58 5.35 -6.68 -4.46
N ALA A 59 5.81 -6.78 -3.22
CA ALA A 59 6.46 -5.68 -2.53
C ALA A 59 7.85 -6.12 -2.08
N ARG A 60 8.68 -5.13 -1.75
CA ARG A 60 10.02 -5.40 -1.26
C ARG A 60 10.01 -5.35 0.26
N HIS A 61 10.51 -6.40 0.90
CA HIS A 61 10.62 -6.43 2.35
C HIS A 61 11.80 -5.56 2.80
N LEU A 62 11.58 -4.71 3.78
CA LEU A 62 12.61 -3.84 4.33
C LEU A 62 13.13 -4.34 5.68
N VAL A 63 12.25 -4.37 6.68
CA VAL A 63 12.64 -4.76 8.03
C VAL A 63 11.37 -5.19 8.78
N GLU A 64 11.46 -6.17 9.64
CA GLU A 64 10.33 -6.64 10.43
C GLU A 64 9.13 -6.93 9.51
N ASP A 65 8.00 -6.25 9.71
CA ASP A 65 6.83 -6.39 8.86
C ASP A 65 6.59 -5.14 8.02
N ILE A 66 7.64 -4.38 7.75
CA ILE A 66 7.60 -3.19 6.91
C ILE A 66 8.07 -3.54 5.51
N TYR A 67 7.26 -3.15 4.53
CA TYR A 67 7.49 -3.39 3.10
C TYR A 67 7.41 -2.08 2.34
N GLU A 68 7.91 -2.08 1.12
CA GLU A 68 7.76 -0.92 0.23
C GLU A 68 7.36 -1.34 -1.16
N VAL A 69 6.66 -0.45 -1.85
CA VAL A 69 6.51 -0.51 -3.30
C VAL A 69 6.98 0.81 -3.88
N GLU A 70 7.49 0.76 -5.11
CA GLU A 70 7.90 1.95 -5.82
C GLU A 70 6.92 2.27 -6.91
N ALA A 71 6.68 3.55 -7.13
CA ALA A 71 5.82 4.02 -8.20
C ALA A 71 6.54 5.14 -8.93
N HIS A 72 6.32 5.21 -10.25
CA HIS A 72 6.96 6.22 -11.08
C HIS A 72 5.91 7.21 -11.56
N GLY A 73 6.03 8.46 -11.12
CA GLY A 73 5.19 9.54 -11.57
C GLY A 73 5.75 10.21 -12.83
N VAL A 74 5.24 11.40 -13.12
CA VAL A 74 5.66 12.13 -14.31
C VAL A 74 7.13 12.55 -14.19
N ASP A 75 7.47 13.24 -13.11
CA ASP A 75 8.83 13.75 -12.90
C ASP A 75 9.55 13.09 -11.74
N ASN A 76 8.81 12.50 -10.82
CA ASN A 76 9.37 11.95 -9.59
C ASN A 76 8.98 10.50 -9.41
N SER A 77 9.80 9.77 -8.68
CA SER A 77 9.44 8.42 -8.22
C SER A 77 9.16 8.46 -6.73
N TYR A 78 8.35 7.51 -6.28
CA TYR A 78 7.89 7.47 -4.90
C TYR A 78 8.08 6.09 -4.30
N ARG A 79 8.24 6.07 -2.98
CA ARG A 79 8.14 4.84 -2.19
C ARG A 79 6.93 4.94 -1.30
N LEU A 80 6.13 3.92 -1.29
CA LEU A 80 5.07 3.77 -0.31
C LEU A 80 5.51 2.69 0.65
N LEU A 81 5.71 3.05 1.92
CA LEU A 81 6.05 2.08 2.95
C LEU A 81 4.78 1.67 3.68
N PHE A 82 4.65 0.38 3.92
CA PHE A 82 3.46 -0.13 4.59
C PHE A 82 3.83 -1.31 5.48
N SER A 83 2.97 -1.59 6.46
CA SER A 83 3.14 -2.76 7.32
C SER A 83 2.04 -3.77 7.05
N ALA A 84 2.35 -5.04 7.29
CA ALA A 84 1.38 -6.13 7.16
C ALA A 84 0.74 -6.34 8.52
N GLU A 85 -0.57 -6.12 8.60
CA GLU A 85 -1.32 -6.15 9.84
C GLU A 85 -2.41 -7.21 9.81
N GLY A 86 -2.96 -7.50 10.98
CA GLY A 86 -4.09 -8.41 11.09
C GLY A 86 -3.71 -9.86 10.89
N THR A 87 -4.73 -10.70 10.84
CA THR A 87 -4.52 -12.13 10.67
C THR A 87 -3.86 -12.41 9.33
N LYS A 88 -2.74 -13.11 9.38
CA LYS A 88 -1.97 -13.50 8.19
C LYS A 88 -1.48 -12.30 7.37
N GLY A 89 -1.38 -11.11 8.02
CA GLY A 89 -0.87 -9.94 7.34
C GLY A 89 -1.77 -9.44 6.22
N ARG A 90 -3.08 -9.64 6.35
CA ARG A 90 -3.99 -9.29 5.26
C ARG A 90 -4.45 -7.85 5.23
N ILE A 91 -4.15 -7.09 6.27
CA ILE A 91 -4.40 -5.65 6.28
C ILE A 91 -3.08 -4.98 5.95
N LEU A 92 -3.09 -4.16 4.93
CA LEU A 92 -1.90 -3.45 4.48
C LEU A 92 -2.04 -2.00 4.95
N LEU A 93 -1.21 -1.59 5.90
CA LEU A 93 -1.29 -0.25 6.48
C LEU A 93 -0.24 0.64 5.85
N ALA A 94 -0.68 1.55 4.97
CA ALA A 94 0.22 2.53 4.35
C ALA A 94 0.61 3.57 5.38
N VAL A 95 1.89 3.66 5.72
CA VAL A 95 2.36 4.51 6.82
C VAL A 95 3.24 5.67 6.38
N VAL A 96 3.95 5.56 5.25
CA VAL A 96 4.80 6.66 4.76
C VAL A 96 4.74 6.70 3.25
N LEU A 97 4.50 7.88 2.69
CA LEU A 97 4.71 8.15 1.28
C LEU A 97 5.93 9.04 1.19
N HIS A 98 6.94 8.60 0.46
CA HIS A 98 8.23 9.28 0.42
C HIS A 98 8.70 9.41 -1.02
N GLU A 99 9.10 10.61 -1.41
CA GLU A 99 9.66 10.82 -2.73
C GLU A 99 11.05 10.21 -2.78
N LYS A 100 11.31 9.39 -3.82
CA LYS A 100 12.53 8.61 -3.89
C LYS A 100 13.67 9.46 -4.41
N HIS A 101 14.74 9.56 -3.63
CA HIS A 101 15.96 10.27 -4.02
C HIS A 101 17.20 9.37 -3.95
N THR A 102 17.07 8.16 -3.42
CA THR A 102 18.21 7.24 -3.22
C THR A 102 17.81 5.83 -3.61
N GLN A 103 18.78 4.94 -3.69
CA GLN A 103 18.50 3.54 -4.03
C GLN A 103 17.76 2.81 -2.91
N LYS A 104 18.09 3.13 -1.66
CA LYS A 104 17.47 2.48 -0.51
C LYS A 104 16.65 3.49 0.25
N ALA A 105 15.60 3.02 0.92
CA ALA A 105 14.81 3.85 1.79
C ALA A 105 15.72 4.37 2.92
N PRO A 106 15.73 5.68 3.18
CA PRO A 106 16.57 6.23 4.25
C PRO A 106 16.13 5.69 5.61
N LYS A 107 17.08 5.60 6.52
CA LYS A 107 16.82 5.08 7.86
C LYS A 107 15.70 5.85 8.56
N HIS A 108 15.70 7.19 8.44
CA HIS A 108 14.69 7.99 9.14
C HIS A 108 13.27 7.73 8.59
N VAL A 109 13.16 7.37 7.32
CA VAL A 109 11.87 7.03 6.72
C VAL A 109 11.37 5.69 7.26
N ILE A 110 12.29 4.73 7.40
CA ILE A 110 11.94 3.43 7.98
C ILE A 110 11.53 3.60 9.46
N GLU A 111 12.25 4.43 10.22
CA GLU A 111 11.91 4.67 11.61
C GLU A 111 10.55 5.35 11.75
N LEU A 112 10.23 6.28 10.85
CA LEU A 112 8.92 6.90 10.84
C LEU A 112 7.82 5.88 10.55
N ALA A 113 8.08 4.96 9.63
CA ALA A 113 7.13 3.90 9.31
C ALA A 113 6.86 3.02 10.52
N LYS A 114 7.93 2.63 11.24
CA LYS A 114 7.78 1.83 12.45
C LYS A 114 7.00 2.57 13.52
N ASP A 115 7.28 3.84 13.72
CA ASP A 115 6.61 4.64 14.74
C ASP A 115 5.11 4.74 14.45
N ARG A 116 4.75 5.03 13.21
CA ARG A 116 3.34 5.14 12.84
C ARG A 116 2.62 3.79 12.92
N ARG A 117 3.29 2.72 12.53
CA ARG A 117 2.77 1.36 12.70
C ARG A 117 2.46 1.06 14.17
N ASP A 118 3.43 1.36 15.03
CA ASP A 118 3.29 1.04 16.45
C ASP A 118 2.18 1.85 17.09
N ARG A 119 2.04 3.12 16.72
CA ARG A 119 0.94 3.95 17.21
C ARG A 119 -0.41 3.44 16.75
N TRP A 120 -0.49 3.00 15.50
CA TRP A 120 -1.72 2.44 14.97
C TRP A 120 -2.13 1.19 15.77
N ARG A 121 -1.15 0.34 16.09
CA ARG A 121 -1.39 -0.87 16.87
C ARG A 121 -1.80 -0.57 18.31
N ALA A 122 -1.31 0.51 18.85
CA ALA A 122 -1.63 0.88 20.23
C ALA A 122 -3.04 1.45 20.37
N GLY A 123 -3.68 1.77 19.30
CA GLY A 123 -5.04 2.24 19.35
C GLY A 123 -5.25 3.57 18.81
#